data_ffe1f440feb6fae4651aebf2ff09c58b
#
_entry.id   ffe1f440feb6fae4651aebf2ff09c58b
#
_cell.length_a   1.000
_cell.length_b   1.000
_cell.length_c   1.000
_cell.angle_alpha   90.00
_cell.angle_beta   90.00
_cell.angle_gamma   90.00
#
_symmetry.space_group_name_H-M   'P 1'
#
loop_
_entity.id
_entity.type
_entity.pdbx_description
1 polymer ?
#
loop_
_entity_poly.entity_id
_entity_poly.type
_entity_poly.pdbx_seq_one_letter_code
_entity_poly.pdbx_strand_id
1 'polypeptide(L)'
;MLSKHPSPSEHLDKVVALVNSAFACEQCCTSCADACLGESGDMDLTACIRTNLDCADICATTGRVLSRQTESNAAIQRAQLQACIAACDACADECSKHADMHDHCRVCMECCRECSKACQALLDAMA
;
A
#
# COMPACT_ATOMS: atom_id res chain seq x y z
N MET A 1 16.09 -4.34 -10.39
CA MET A 1 17.09 -3.97 -9.34
C MET A 1 17.19 -5.01 -8.24
N LEU A 2 16.09 -5.44 -7.64
CA LEU A 2 16.12 -6.39 -6.51
C LEU A 2 16.80 -7.73 -6.87
N SER A 3 16.63 -8.23 -8.10
CA SER A 3 17.27 -9.48 -8.57
C SER A 3 18.78 -9.36 -8.71
N LYS A 4 19.32 -8.14 -8.69
CA LYS A 4 20.76 -7.88 -8.83
C LYS A 4 21.50 -7.85 -7.49
N HIS A 5 20.78 -8.06 -6.40
CA HIS A 5 21.38 -8.17 -5.08
C HIS A 5 22.34 -9.40 -5.02
N PRO A 6 23.48 -9.33 -4.31
CA PRO A 6 24.36 -10.47 -4.14
C PRO A 6 23.72 -11.72 -3.55
N SER A 7 22.69 -11.53 -2.72
CA SER A 7 21.94 -12.62 -2.08
C SER A 7 20.44 -12.28 -2.12
N PRO A 8 19.77 -12.45 -3.28
CA PRO A 8 18.35 -12.10 -3.37
C PRO A 8 17.49 -12.95 -2.43
N SER A 9 16.37 -12.38 -2.00
CA SER A 9 15.39 -13.09 -1.17
C SER A 9 14.95 -14.40 -1.83
N GLU A 10 14.72 -15.45 -1.03
CA GLU A 10 14.14 -16.70 -1.52
C GLU A 10 12.73 -16.55 -2.06
N HIS A 11 12.03 -15.47 -1.69
CA HIS A 11 10.68 -15.13 -2.19
C HIS A 11 10.74 -13.93 -3.13
N LEU A 12 11.77 -13.85 -3.96
CA LEU A 12 12.07 -12.67 -4.79
C LEU A 12 10.86 -12.19 -5.60
N ASP A 13 10.15 -13.10 -6.26
CA ASP A 13 8.99 -12.73 -7.11
C ASP A 13 7.91 -12.01 -6.28
N LYS A 14 7.66 -12.50 -5.07
CA LYS A 14 6.66 -11.90 -4.17
C LYS A 14 7.14 -10.59 -3.58
N VAL A 15 8.44 -10.48 -3.28
CA VAL A 15 9.05 -9.24 -2.81
C VAL A 15 8.97 -8.16 -3.90
N VAL A 16 9.31 -8.50 -5.14
CA VAL A 16 9.23 -7.56 -6.27
C VAL A 16 7.79 -7.08 -6.47
N ALA A 17 6.83 -8.00 -6.48
CA ALA A 17 5.41 -7.66 -6.63
C ALA A 17 4.95 -6.73 -5.51
N LEU A 18 5.33 -7.03 -4.27
CA LEU A 18 4.98 -6.21 -3.09
C LEU A 18 5.58 -4.81 -3.20
N VAL A 19 6.89 -4.71 -3.46
CA VAL A 19 7.58 -3.42 -3.54
C VAL A 19 6.96 -2.53 -4.61
N ASN A 20 6.71 -3.08 -5.80
CA ASN A 20 6.08 -2.34 -6.89
C ASN A 20 4.66 -1.88 -6.50
N SER A 21 3.88 -2.75 -5.89
CA SER A 21 2.51 -2.44 -5.46
C SER A 21 2.49 -1.40 -4.35
N ALA A 22 3.42 -1.49 -3.40
CA ALA A 22 3.51 -0.55 -2.28
C ALA A 22 3.83 0.86 -2.77
N PHE A 23 4.80 1.03 -3.66
CA PHE A 23 5.14 2.35 -4.20
C PHE A 23 4.04 2.89 -5.13
N ALA A 24 3.39 2.03 -5.90
CA ALA A 24 2.22 2.44 -6.68
C ALA A 24 1.08 2.92 -5.77
N CYS A 25 0.83 2.20 -4.68
CA CYS A 25 -0.21 2.55 -3.71
C CYS A 25 0.11 3.85 -2.98
N GLU A 26 1.37 4.08 -2.60
CA GLU A 26 1.81 5.37 -2.05
C GLU A 26 1.42 6.53 -2.96
N GLN A 27 1.74 6.42 -4.24
CA GLN A 27 1.41 7.46 -5.22
C GLN A 27 -0.10 7.63 -5.37
N CYS A 28 -0.84 6.53 -5.51
CA CYS A 28 -2.29 6.58 -5.65
C CYS A 28 -2.98 7.22 -4.43
N CYS A 29 -2.57 6.81 -3.23
CA CYS A 29 -3.15 7.37 -1.99
C CYS A 29 -2.83 8.85 -1.84
N THR A 30 -1.60 9.26 -2.15
CA THR A 30 -1.20 10.67 -2.12
C THR A 30 -2.04 11.50 -3.10
N SER A 31 -2.19 11.01 -4.33
CA SER A 31 -2.97 11.70 -5.35
C SER A 31 -4.46 11.72 -5.02
N CYS A 32 -4.99 10.65 -4.43
CA CYS A 32 -6.40 10.62 -4.01
C CYS A 32 -6.67 11.60 -2.87
N ALA A 33 -5.78 11.69 -1.88
CA ALA A 33 -5.91 12.68 -0.80
C ALA A 33 -5.93 14.10 -1.36
N ASP A 34 -5.03 14.41 -2.28
CA ASP A 34 -4.99 15.70 -2.95
C ASP A 34 -6.27 15.97 -3.75
N ALA A 35 -6.74 14.97 -4.51
CA ALA A 35 -7.96 15.10 -5.28
C ALA A 35 -9.18 15.35 -4.39
N CYS A 36 -9.25 14.69 -3.23
CA CYS A 36 -10.29 14.93 -2.24
C CYS A 36 -10.31 16.39 -1.77
N LEU A 37 -9.14 16.98 -1.56
CA LEU A 37 -9.03 18.41 -1.19
C LEU A 37 -9.50 19.33 -2.29
N GLY A 38 -9.46 18.90 -3.54
CA GLY A 38 -9.93 19.66 -4.70
C GLY A 38 -11.42 19.52 -4.99
N GLU A 39 -12.12 18.60 -4.33
CA GLU A 39 -13.56 18.41 -4.54
C GLU A 39 -14.35 19.56 -3.96
N SER A 40 -15.39 20.01 -4.70
CA SER A 40 -16.21 21.17 -4.35
C SER A 40 -17.61 20.80 -3.84
N GLY A 41 -17.90 19.51 -3.68
CA GLY A 41 -19.20 19.03 -3.20
C GLY A 41 -19.39 19.18 -1.68
N ASP A 42 -20.57 18.86 -1.21
CA ASP A 42 -20.94 18.96 0.21
C ASP A 42 -20.51 17.73 1.02
N MET A 43 -19.96 16.71 0.37
CA MET A 43 -19.55 15.47 1.02
C MET A 43 -18.32 15.69 1.92
N ASP A 44 -18.39 15.16 3.13
CA ASP A 44 -17.26 15.17 4.06
C ASP A 44 -16.27 14.07 3.65
N LEU A 45 -15.10 14.47 3.16
CA LEU A 45 -14.02 13.57 2.75
C LEU A 45 -12.88 13.51 3.75
N THR A 46 -13.08 14.02 4.96
CA THR A 46 -12.02 14.07 5.99
C THR A 46 -11.43 12.69 6.28
N ALA A 47 -12.28 11.69 6.49
CA ALA A 47 -11.84 10.32 6.76
C ALA A 47 -11.09 9.72 5.56
N CYS A 48 -11.56 9.99 4.34
CA CYS A 48 -10.91 9.54 3.12
C CYS A 48 -9.51 10.15 2.97
N ILE A 49 -9.37 11.44 3.22
CA ILE A 49 -8.08 12.14 3.18
C ILE A 49 -7.13 11.53 4.21
N ARG A 50 -7.60 11.34 5.45
CA ARG A 50 -6.77 10.81 6.54
C ARG A 50 -6.29 9.39 6.26
N THR A 51 -7.18 8.50 5.87
CA THR A 51 -6.81 7.10 5.58
C THR A 51 -5.88 7.01 4.39
N ASN A 52 -6.05 7.86 3.37
CA ASN A 52 -5.14 7.93 2.23
C ASN A 52 -3.73 8.36 2.65
N LEU A 53 -3.61 9.37 3.51
CA LEU A 53 -2.30 9.84 3.97
C LEU A 53 -1.60 8.78 4.83
N ASP A 54 -2.33 8.16 5.76
CA ASP A 54 -1.78 7.07 6.57
C ASP A 54 -1.31 5.90 5.70
N CYS A 55 -2.14 5.50 4.73
CA CYS A 55 -1.81 4.41 3.81
C CYS A 55 -0.59 4.75 2.95
N ALA A 56 -0.49 5.99 2.43
CA ALA A 56 0.65 6.42 1.64
C ALA A 56 1.95 6.31 2.44
N ASP A 57 1.96 6.78 3.69
CA ASP A 57 3.15 6.72 4.55
C ASP A 57 3.56 5.28 4.87
N ILE A 58 2.59 4.44 5.20
CA ILE A 58 2.86 3.04 5.54
C ILE A 58 3.33 2.28 4.30
N CYS A 59 2.72 2.48 3.14
CA CYS A 59 3.14 1.86 1.88
C CYS A 59 4.55 2.25 1.49
N ALA A 60 4.91 3.54 1.61
CA ALA A 60 6.26 4.02 1.33
C ALA A 60 7.29 3.31 2.21
N THR A 61 7.02 3.22 3.50
CA THR A 61 7.90 2.54 4.46
C THR A 61 7.99 1.04 4.14
N THR A 62 6.88 0.40 3.83
CA THR A 62 6.85 -1.01 3.45
C THR A 62 7.73 -1.28 2.23
N GLY A 63 7.59 -0.47 1.18
CA GLY A 63 8.41 -0.60 -0.01
C GLY A 63 9.89 -0.48 0.29
N ARG A 64 10.29 0.47 1.14
CA ARG A 64 11.68 0.66 1.54
C ARG A 64 12.20 -0.50 2.39
N VAL A 65 11.44 -0.94 3.39
CA VAL A 65 11.84 -2.04 4.27
C VAL A 65 12.06 -3.33 3.46
N LEU A 66 11.12 -3.66 2.58
CA LEU A 66 11.20 -4.90 1.79
C LEU A 66 12.20 -4.80 0.63
N SER A 67 12.68 -3.61 0.28
CA SER A 67 13.74 -3.43 -0.71
C SER A 67 15.12 -3.80 -0.17
N ARG A 68 15.28 -3.86 1.15
CA ARG A 68 16.56 -4.18 1.80
C ARG A 68 16.63 -5.67 2.09
N GLN A 69 17.55 -6.36 1.42
CA GLN A 69 17.65 -7.83 1.46
C GLN A 69 18.85 -8.35 2.27
N THR A 70 19.77 -7.48 2.69
CA THR A 70 20.93 -7.88 3.49
C THR A 70 20.55 -7.92 4.97
N GLU A 71 20.81 -9.05 5.62
CA GLU A 71 20.55 -9.24 7.06
C GLU A 71 19.11 -8.88 7.45
N SER A 72 18.16 -9.35 6.66
CA SER A 72 16.74 -9.08 6.86
C SER A 72 16.24 -9.59 8.21
N ASN A 73 15.40 -8.81 8.87
CA ASN A 73 14.75 -9.20 10.13
C ASN A 73 13.30 -9.61 9.84
N ALA A 74 13.03 -10.91 9.94
CA ALA A 74 11.71 -11.46 9.61
C ALA A 74 10.60 -10.92 10.53
N ALA A 75 10.88 -10.66 11.80
CA ALA A 75 9.88 -10.13 12.73
C ALA A 75 9.46 -8.71 12.33
N ILE A 76 10.42 -7.87 11.94
CA ILE A 76 10.14 -6.50 11.46
C ILE A 76 9.35 -6.58 10.15
N GLN A 77 9.77 -7.43 9.21
CA GLN A 77 9.08 -7.59 7.94
C GLN A 77 7.63 -8.02 8.12
N ARG A 78 7.38 -9.01 8.98
CA ARG A 78 6.00 -9.48 9.27
C ARG A 78 5.16 -8.37 9.88
N ALA A 79 5.68 -7.66 10.86
CA ALA A 79 4.95 -6.56 11.51
C ALA A 79 4.63 -5.45 10.51
N GLN A 80 5.58 -5.10 9.65
CA GLN A 80 5.38 -4.07 8.63
C GLN A 80 4.36 -4.50 7.58
N LEU A 81 4.38 -5.75 7.14
CA LEU A 81 3.40 -6.28 6.20
C LEU A 81 1.99 -6.27 6.80
N GLN A 82 1.86 -6.65 8.07
CA GLN A 82 0.58 -6.61 8.78
C GLN A 82 0.04 -5.18 8.89
N ALA A 83 0.91 -4.22 9.22
CA ALA A 83 0.54 -2.80 9.26
C ALA A 83 0.09 -2.30 7.88
N CYS A 84 0.79 -2.72 6.82
CA CYS A 84 0.45 -2.33 5.46
C CYS A 84 -0.91 -2.91 5.03
N ILE A 85 -1.19 -4.16 5.36
CA ILE A 85 -2.50 -4.79 5.10
C ILE A 85 -3.60 -3.98 5.80
N ALA A 86 -3.42 -3.68 7.09
CA ALA A 86 -4.41 -2.93 7.86
C ALA A 86 -4.68 -1.55 7.24
N ALA A 87 -3.62 -0.83 6.85
CA ALA A 87 -3.75 0.50 6.25
C ALA A 87 -4.41 0.44 4.87
N CYS A 88 -4.01 -0.51 4.03
CA CYS A 88 -4.57 -0.68 2.69
C CYS A 88 -6.05 -1.08 2.77
N ASP A 89 -6.41 -1.99 3.66
CA ASP A 89 -7.81 -2.43 3.83
C ASP A 89 -8.68 -1.27 4.34
N ALA A 90 -8.21 -0.53 5.34
CA ALA A 90 -8.94 0.63 5.86
C ALA A 90 -9.14 1.70 4.78
N CYS A 91 -8.11 1.99 3.99
CA CYS A 91 -8.18 2.96 2.91
C CYS A 91 -9.12 2.49 1.80
N ALA A 92 -9.05 1.22 1.40
CA ALA A 92 -9.95 0.64 0.40
C ALA A 92 -11.41 0.73 0.85
N ASP A 93 -11.69 0.39 2.10
CA ASP A 93 -13.04 0.43 2.66
C ASP A 93 -13.59 1.87 2.67
N GLU A 94 -12.77 2.85 3.06
CA GLU A 94 -13.19 4.25 3.06
C GLU A 94 -13.40 4.77 1.64
N CYS A 95 -12.47 4.49 0.72
CA CYS A 95 -12.59 4.88 -0.68
C CYS A 95 -13.81 4.24 -1.34
N SER A 96 -14.19 3.02 -0.95
CA SER A 96 -15.35 2.32 -1.51
C SER A 96 -16.66 3.08 -1.29
N LYS A 97 -16.74 3.87 -0.24
CA LYS A 97 -17.93 4.68 0.07
C LYS A 97 -18.13 5.83 -0.93
N HIS A 98 -17.07 6.21 -1.64
CA HIS A 98 -17.05 7.35 -2.56
C HIS A 98 -16.74 6.94 -4.01
N ALA A 99 -16.53 5.66 -4.25
CA ALA A 99 -16.05 5.14 -5.55
C ALA A 99 -17.03 5.40 -6.71
N ASP A 100 -18.33 5.39 -6.43
CA ASP A 100 -19.37 5.65 -7.44
C ASP A 100 -19.45 7.13 -7.84
N MET A 101 -18.97 8.03 -6.98
CA MET A 101 -19.07 9.47 -7.17
C MET A 101 -17.75 10.09 -7.64
N HIS A 102 -16.62 9.48 -7.30
CA HIS A 102 -15.30 10.00 -7.59
C HIS A 102 -14.41 8.91 -8.17
N ASP A 103 -14.00 9.07 -9.42
CA ASP A 103 -13.12 8.09 -10.10
C ASP A 103 -11.80 7.91 -9.36
N HIS A 104 -11.23 8.97 -8.80
CA HIS A 104 -9.98 8.87 -8.04
C HIS A 104 -10.12 7.97 -6.81
N CYS A 105 -11.28 7.97 -6.14
CA CYS A 105 -11.54 7.08 -5.01
C CYS A 105 -11.64 5.63 -5.47
N ARG A 106 -12.26 5.37 -6.63
CA ARG A 106 -12.34 4.02 -7.20
C ARG A 106 -10.95 3.47 -7.56
N VAL A 107 -10.14 4.28 -8.23
CA VAL A 107 -8.77 3.90 -8.59
C VAL A 107 -7.93 3.62 -7.34
N CYS A 108 -8.04 4.48 -6.33
CA CYS A 108 -7.33 4.30 -5.06
C CYS A 108 -7.76 3.03 -4.34
N MET A 109 -9.06 2.76 -4.30
CA MET A 109 -9.60 1.52 -3.74
C MET A 109 -8.98 0.28 -4.40
N GLU A 110 -8.91 0.27 -5.73
CA GLU A 110 -8.32 -0.84 -6.49
C GLU A 110 -6.83 -1.00 -6.19
N CYS A 111 -6.07 0.09 -6.15
CA CYS A 111 -4.65 0.09 -5.79
C CYS A 111 -4.42 -0.46 -4.39
N CYS A 112 -5.22 -0.03 -3.41
CA CYS A 112 -5.12 -0.49 -2.02
C CYS A 112 -5.39 -1.99 -1.92
N ARG A 113 -6.40 -2.49 -2.63
CA ARG A 113 -6.73 -3.92 -2.65
C ARG A 113 -5.61 -4.76 -3.25
N GLU A 114 -5.00 -4.30 -4.34
CA GLU A 114 -3.86 -4.98 -4.95
C GLU A 114 -2.65 -5.01 -4.02
N CYS A 115 -2.36 -3.91 -3.33
CA CYS A 115 -1.27 -3.85 -2.37
C CYS A 115 -1.51 -4.79 -1.18
N SER A 116 -2.73 -4.82 -0.65
CA SER A 116 -3.11 -5.73 0.44
C SER A 116 -2.89 -7.19 0.05
N LYS A 117 -3.29 -7.57 -1.16
CA LYS A 117 -3.09 -8.93 -1.70
C LYS A 117 -1.62 -9.27 -1.81
N ALA A 118 -0.79 -8.35 -2.31
CA ALA A 118 0.65 -8.56 -2.46
C ALA A 118 1.32 -8.74 -1.10
N CYS A 119 0.92 -7.95 -0.11
CA CYS A 119 1.39 -8.08 1.27
C CYS A 119 1.03 -9.45 1.85
N GLN A 120 -0.22 -9.87 1.68
CA GLN A 120 -0.70 -11.14 2.20
C GLN A 120 0.02 -12.33 1.55
N ALA A 121 0.24 -12.27 0.23
CA ALA A 121 0.96 -13.33 -0.50
C ALA A 121 2.38 -13.51 0.04
N LEU A 122 3.09 -12.41 0.28
CA LEU A 122 4.45 -12.47 0.84
C LEU A 122 4.42 -12.98 2.29
N LEU A 123 3.49 -12.48 3.09
CA LEU A 123 3.35 -12.89 4.49
C LEU A 123 3.06 -14.39 4.60
N ASP A 124 2.19 -14.92 3.76
CA ASP A 124 1.89 -16.36 3.71
C ASP A 124 3.12 -17.19 3.31
N ALA A 125 3.93 -16.69 2.38
CA ALA A 125 5.16 -17.36 1.95
C ALA A 125 6.23 -17.40 3.05
N MET A 126 6.20 -16.45 3.97
CA MET A 126 7.13 -16.35 5.10
C MET A 126 6.74 -17.24 6.29
N ALA A 127 5.56 -17.79 6.27
CA ALA A 127 5.04 -18.61 7.36
C ALA A 127 5.77 -19.97 7.49
#